data_fa6fe6b1105b0688ae4409ddc32a5523
#
_entry.id   fa6fe6b1105b0688ae4409ddc32a5523
#
_cell.length_a   1.000
_cell.length_b   1.000
_cell.length_c   1.000
_cell.angle_alpha   90.00
_cell.angle_beta   90.00
_cell.angle_gamma   90.00
#
_symmetry.space_group_name_H-M   'P 1'
#
loop_
_entity.id
_entity.type
_entity.pdbx_description
1 polymer ?
#
loop_
_entity_poly.entity_id
_entity_poly.type
_entity_poly.pdbx_seq_one_letter_code
_entity_poly.pdbx_strand_id
1 'polypeptide(L)'
;MKNLSAIILVASLILLPNLGLACSMYKISKNGKTIVGNNEDWLSPNHQFWFESGSQGKFGVMYMGQLDNFAQGAINETGLLFDGFFEPNYLPVNNTAGKLKIPIAEALRKVMQTMTNVEEVKAYLETINLGTLTKSMLVFVDKSGTYLIVEGDEIFMGDEPEKTFSNFYYSQTESVDKVNLDYYQNGREFINSTKLQSTLDYCGEAMSKFAQPKTKLSATQYSTIYDLNKLKIRVYLFNDFSQFIEIDLKKELKKGNHKTMIPDLFHKESIGYKHYLKYNNKYHPTLFIEELIGNEKISEEEFNAMGFANILSSIGHEWLFDKKNAEGAIKIFQYGTTLMPNSSNLYDSLAEAYFINENWNNALINYTKSLALNPENINAKTMISKINELKEK
;
A
#
# COMPACT_ATOMS: atom_id res chain seq x y z
N MET A 1 -6.56 -46.56 12.35
CA MET A 1 -5.58 -45.54 12.72
C MET A 1 -4.99 -44.85 11.50
N LYS A 2 -5.82 -44.43 10.50
CA LYS A 2 -5.38 -43.71 9.30
C LYS A 2 -6.08 -42.36 9.06
N ASN A 3 -6.95 -41.94 9.97
CA ASN A 3 -7.76 -40.71 9.79
C ASN A 3 -7.43 -39.57 10.79
N LEU A 4 -6.42 -39.76 11.67
CA LEU A 4 -6.04 -38.71 12.63
C LEU A 4 -4.98 -37.76 12.11
N SER A 5 -4.18 -38.18 11.11
CA SER A 5 -3.11 -37.34 10.53
C SER A 5 -3.62 -36.29 9.52
N ALA A 6 -4.79 -36.52 8.90
CA ALA A 6 -5.37 -35.60 7.95
C ALA A 6 -6.10 -34.41 8.64
N ILE A 7 -6.54 -34.59 9.89
CA ILE A 7 -7.25 -33.52 10.63
C ILE A 7 -6.26 -32.54 11.27
N ILE A 8 -5.03 -32.98 11.57
CA ILE A 8 -3.98 -32.11 12.15
C ILE A 8 -3.37 -31.20 11.07
N LEU A 9 -3.32 -31.64 9.81
CA LEU A 9 -2.78 -30.82 8.70
C LEU A 9 -3.74 -29.68 8.28
N VAL A 10 -5.05 -29.87 8.46
CA VAL A 10 -6.05 -28.81 8.15
C VAL A 10 -6.13 -27.78 9.27
N ALA A 11 -5.84 -28.16 10.52
CA ALA A 11 -5.87 -27.23 11.66
C ALA A 11 -4.62 -26.34 11.73
N SER A 12 -3.47 -26.75 11.15
CA SER A 12 -2.26 -25.92 11.08
C SER A 12 -2.27 -24.88 9.95
N LEU A 13 -3.13 -25.06 8.94
CA LEU A 13 -3.34 -24.07 7.88
C LEU A 13 -4.20 -22.86 8.31
N ILE A 14 -4.88 -22.94 9.46
CA ILE A 14 -5.73 -21.85 10.00
C ILE A 14 -4.94 -20.92 10.94
N LEU A 15 -3.69 -21.25 11.28
CA LEU A 15 -2.85 -20.47 12.19
C LEU A 15 -1.68 -19.74 11.52
N LEU A 16 -1.67 -19.64 10.17
CA LEU A 16 -0.75 -18.70 9.53
C LEU A 16 -1.28 -17.30 9.84
N PRO A 17 -0.52 -16.45 10.56
CA PRO A 17 -0.92 -15.06 10.71
C PRO A 17 -1.14 -14.51 9.30
N ASN A 18 -2.29 -13.87 9.09
CA ASN A 18 -2.51 -13.08 7.90
C ASN A 18 -1.30 -12.15 7.76
N LEU A 19 -0.40 -12.46 6.84
CA LEU A 19 0.73 -11.60 6.48
C LEU A 19 0.17 -10.43 5.69
N GLY A 20 -0.80 -9.73 6.30
CA GLY A 20 -1.49 -8.61 5.73
C GLY A 20 -0.55 -7.41 5.68
N LEU A 21 -0.27 -6.96 4.47
CA LEU A 21 0.01 -5.56 4.24
C LEU A 21 -1.27 -4.82 4.60
N ALA A 22 -1.34 -4.25 5.77
CA ALA A 22 -2.61 -3.82 6.32
C ALA A 22 -2.47 -2.47 7.01
N CYS A 23 -2.85 -1.41 6.30
CA CYS A 23 -2.90 -0.04 6.78
C CYS A 23 -3.93 0.14 7.90
N SER A 24 -3.82 1.21 8.65
CA SER A 24 -4.80 1.59 9.65
C SER A 24 -5.04 3.09 9.64
N MET A 25 -6.27 3.50 9.90
CA MET A 25 -6.66 4.90 9.97
C MET A 25 -7.55 5.14 11.18
N TYR A 26 -7.39 6.29 11.83
CA TYR A 26 -8.19 6.72 12.95
C TYR A 26 -8.66 8.16 12.76
N LYS A 27 -9.97 8.36 12.76
CA LYS A 27 -10.62 9.66 12.63
C LYS A 27 -11.19 10.09 13.97
N ILE A 28 -10.94 11.33 14.35
CA ILE A 28 -11.44 11.98 15.57
C ILE A 28 -12.06 13.32 15.21
N SER A 29 -13.32 13.53 15.63
CA SER A 29 -13.99 14.83 15.49
C SER A 29 -14.58 15.27 16.82
N LYS A 30 -14.14 16.42 17.31
CA LYS A 30 -14.61 17.00 18.57
C LYS A 30 -14.48 18.52 18.55
N ASN A 31 -15.52 19.21 19.01
CA ASN A 31 -15.56 20.67 19.12
C ASN A 31 -15.23 21.39 17.79
N GLY A 32 -15.76 20.89 16.66
CA GLY A 32 -15.55 21.46 15.32
C GLY A 32 -14.13 21.29 14.78
N LYS A 33 -13.36 20.37 15.34
CA LYS A 33 -12.01 20.04 14.89
C LYS A 33 -11.94 18.56 14.53
N THR A 34 -11.44 18.26 13.32
CA THR A 34 -11.26 16.91 12.81
C THR A 34 -9.78 16.62 12.62
N ILE A 35 -9.33 15.56 13.29
CA ILE A 35 -7.97 15.00 13.18
C ILE A 35 -8.10 13.60 12.60
N VAL A 36 -7.23 13.28 11.66
CA VAL A 36 -7.14 11.95 11.07
C VAL A 36 -5.71 11.47 11.13
N GLY A 37 -5.49 10.24 11.58
CA GLY A 37 -4.20 9.55 11.53
C GLY A 37 -4.28 8.42 10.52
N ASN A 38 -3.20 8.18 9.77
CA ASN A 38 -3.03 7.03 8.90
C ASN A 38 -1.66 6.40 9.07
N ASN A 39 -1.61 5.07 9.11
CA ASN A 39 -0.40 4.26 9.02
C ASN A 39 -0.35 3.58 7.66
N GLU A 40 0.73 3.76 6.94
CA GLU A 40 0.99 3.09 5.67
C GLU A 40 1.89 1.88 5.92
N ASP A 41 1.30 0.70 5.83
CA ASP A 41 1.98 -0.57 6.06
C ASP A 41 2.36 -1.19 4.72
N TRP A 42 3.66 -1.28 4.48
CA TRP A 42 4.19 -1.79 3.21
C TRP A 42 5.55 -2.46 3.40
N LEU A 43 6.07 -3.03 2.31
CA LEU A 43 7.40 -3.63 2.27
C LEU A 43 8.48 -2.60 1.95
N SER A 44 8.20 -1.80 0.94
CA SER A 44 9.13 -0.80 0.42
C SER A 44 9.06 0.50 1.21
N PRO A 45 10.19 1.05 1.66
CA PRO A 45 10.25 2.40 2.25
C PRO A 45 10.26 3.52 1.21
N ASN A 46 10.12 3.20 -0.08
CA ASN A 46 10.18 4.17 -1.17
C ASN A 46 8.82 4.85 -1.39
N HIS A 47 8.42 5.67 -0.44
CA HIS A 47 7.23 6.49 -0.55
C HIS A 47 7.57 7.96 -0.77
N GLN A 48 6.71 8.64 -1.51
CA GLN A 48 6.85 10.06 -1.83
C GLN A 48 5.55 10.82 -1.58
N PHE A 49 5.73 12.11 -1.29
CA PHE A 49 4.68 13.09 -1.44
C PHE A 49 4.85 13.82 -2.76
N TRP A 50 3.75 14.13 -3.44
CA TRP A 50 3.78 15.10 -4.52
C TRP A 50 2.64 16.10 -4.36
N PHE A 51 2.95 17.32 -4.74
CA PHE A 51 2.08 18.47 -4.57
C PHE A 51 1.69 19.00 -5.95
N GLU A 52 0.38 19.19 -6.15
CA GLU A 52 -0.17 19.86 -7.30
C GLU A 52 -0.82 21.15 -6.82
N SER A 53 -0.30 22.29 -7.26
CA SER A 53 -0.87 23.59 -6.92
C SER A 53 -2.25 23.75 -7.53
N GLY A 54 -3.13 24.43 -6.82
CA GLY A 54 -4.44 24.80 -7.34
C GLY A 54 -4.33 25.72 -8.57
N SER A 55 -5.33 25.64 -9.41
CA SER A 55 -5.50 26.50 -10.58
C SER A 55 -6.97 26.92 -10.72
N GLN A 56 -7.33 27.73 -11.69
CA GLN A 56 -8.72 28.13 -11.87
C GLN A 56 -9.65 26.91 -11.98
N GLY A 57 -10.57 26.78 -11.04
CA GLY A 57 -11.52 25.67 -10.95
C GLY A 57 -10.98 24.34 -10.38
N LYS A 58 -9.74 24.33 -9.85
CA LYS A 58 -9.12 23.16 -9.25
C LYS A 58 -8.42 23.49 -7.94
N PHE A 59 -8.65 22.68 -6.92
CA PHE A 59 -7.96 22.78 -5.64
C PHE A 59 -6.52 22.28 -5.72
N GLY A 60 -5.66 22.85 -4.89
CA GLY A 60 -4.34 22.32 -4.62
C GLY A 60 -4.45 21.02 -3.81
N VAL A 61 -3.59 20.05 -4.13
CA VAL A 61 -3.62 18.69 -3.55
C VAL A 61 -2.21 18.23 -3.19
N MET A 62 -2.07 17.62 -2.03
CA MET A 62 -0.95 16.77 -1.68
C MET A 62 -1.38 15.32 -1.82
N TYR A 63 -0.69 14.58 -2.64
CA TYR A 63 -0.85 13.14 -2.79
C TYR A 63 0.27 12.40 -2.09
N MET A 64 0.03 11.15 -1.75
CA MET A 64 1.01 10.23 -1.17
C MET A 64 0.89 8.86 -1.82
N GLY A 65 2.02 8.19 -1.96
CA GLY A 65 2.11 6.87 -2.57
C GLY A 65 3.53 6.48 -2.94
N GLN A 66 3.66 5.45 -3.73
CA GLN A 66 4.95 4.94 -4.21
C GLN A 66 5.48 5.77 -5.40
N LEU A 67 6.61 5.33 -5.97
CA LEU A 67 7.31 6.06 -7.05
C LEU A 67 6.55 6.07 -8.38
N ASP A 68 5.62 5.15 -8.61
CA ASP A 68 4.77 5.06 -9.80
C ASP A 68 3.74 6.20 -9.93
N ASN A 69 3.62 7.06 -8.91
CA ASN A 69 2.62 8.13 -8.79
C ASN A 69 1.17 7.67 -8.74
N PHE A 70 0.92 6.41 -8.39
CA PHE A 70 -0.40 5.98 -7.99
C PHE A 70 -0.69 6.52 -6.58
N ALA A 71 -1.74 7.33 -6.46
CA ALA A 71 -2.11 7.91 -5.18
C ALA A 71 -2.77 6.85 -4.28
N GLN A 72 -2.09 6.46 -3.21
CA GLN A 72 -2.66 5.62 -2.14
C GLN A 72 -3.54 6.47 -1.23
N GLY A 73 -3.14 7.73 -1.00
CA GLY A 73 -3.90 8.70 -0.25
C GLY A 73 -3.70 10.12 -0.78
N ALA A 74 -4.56 11.07 -0.39
CA ALA A 74 -4.38 12.49 -0.68
C ALA A 74 -5.18 13.40 0.27
N ILE A 75 -4.72 14.64 0.40
CA ILE A 75 -5.46 15.72 1.06
C ILE A 75 -5.47 16.96 0.17
N ASN A 76 -6.64 17.60 0.00
CA ASN A 76 -6.74 18.85 -0.72
C ASN A 76 -6.78 20.09 0.19
N GLU A 77 -6.66 21.26 -0.40
CA GLU A 77 -6.63 22.53 0.34
C GLU A 77 -7.95 22.92 1.02
N THR A 78 -9.04 22.17 0.79
CA THR A 78 -10.31 22.38 1.50
C THR A 78 -10.41 21.51 2.75
N GLY A 79 -9.50 20.56 2.95
CA GLY A 79 -9.48 19.61 4.05
C GLY A 79 -10.27 18.33 3.77
N LEU A 80 -10.56 18.03 2.51
CA LEU A 80 -11.01 16.69 2.10
C LEU A 80 -9.80 15.76 2.02
N LEU A 81 -9.87 14.63 2.72
CA LEU A 81 -8.86 13.58 2.77
C LEU A 81 -9.43 12.30 2.14
N PHE A 82 -8.62 11.53 1.42
CA PHE A 82 -8.92 10.14 1.13
C PHE A 82 -7.73 9.24 1.44
N ASP A 83 -8.03 7.95 1.68
CA ASP A 83 -7.06 6.88 1.74
C ASP A 83 -7.65 5.58 1.16
N GLY A 84 -6.78 4.74 0.56
CA GLY A 84 -7.14 3.48 -0.05
C GLY A 84 -6.57 2.31 0.74
N PHE A 85 -7.42 1.29 0.98
CA PHE A 85 -7.05 0.08 1.70
C PHE A 85 -7.11 -1.12 0.77
N PHE A 86 -6.04 -1.90 0.71
CA PHE A 86 -6.03 -3.18 0.02
C PHE A 86 -6.63 -4.26 0.92
N GLU A 87 -7.58 -5.04 0.40
CA GLU A 87 -8.15 -6.20 1.09
C GLU A 87 -7.93 -7.45 0.23
N PRO A 88 -7.25 -8.50 0.74
CA PRO A 88 -6.94 -9.69 -0.05
C PRO A 88 -8.19 -10.48 -0.47
N ASN A 89 -9.27 -10.39 0.31
CA ASN A 89 -10.53 -11.05 -0.01
C ASN A 89 -11.24 -10.32 -1.15
N TYR A 90 -11.84 -11.11 -2.05
CA TYR A 90 -12.59 -10.58 -3.19
C TYR A 90 -14.00 -10.17 -2.76
N LEU A 91 -14.37 -8.92 -3.00
CA LEU A 91 -15.74 -8.42 -2.86
C LEU A 91 -16.26 -8.00 -4.24
N PRO A 92 -17.30 -8.64 -4.77
CA PRO A 92 -17.80 -8.34 -6.11
C PRO A 92 -18.39 -6.92 -6.18
N VAL A 93 -18.19 -6.26 -7.34
CA VAL A 93 -18.86 -5.00 -7.71
C VAL A 93 -19.78 -5.30 -8.90
N ASN A 94 -21.06 -5.38 -8.64
CA ASN A 94 -22.08 -5.74 -9.63
C ASN A 94 -22.83 -4.53 -10.21
N ASN A 95 -22.94 -3.45 -9.41
CA ASN A 95 -23.66 -2.23 -9.79
C ASN A 95 -22.84 -1.35 -10.76
N THR A 96 -22.61 -1.87 -11.96
CA THR A 96 -21.75 -1.22 -12.97
C THR A 96 -22.51 -0.76 -14.23
N ALA A 97 -23.74 -1.24 -14.44
CA ALA A 97 -24.53 -0.97 -15.64
C ALA A 97 -24.91 0.52 -15.75
N GLY A 98 -24.69 1.11 -16.94
CA GLY A 98 -25.03 2.52 -17.21
C GLY A 98 -24.08 3.54 -16.56
N LYS A 99 -23.08 3.10 -15.79
CA LYS A 99 -22.13 3.98 -15.11
C LYS A 99 -20.93 4.33 -15.99
N LEU A 100 -20.33 5.49 -15.73
CA LEU A 100 -19.18 6.00 -16.47
C LEU A 100 -17.93 5.13 -16.21
N LYS A 101 -17.33 4.61 -17.27
CA LYS A 101 -16.09 3.83 -17.21
C LYS A 101 -14.89 4.78 -17.36
N ILE A 102 -14.24 5.08 -16.25
CA ILE A 102 -12.97 5.82 -16.20
C ILE A 102 -12.00 5.10 -15.26
N PRO A 103 -10.68 5.26 -15.43
CA PRO A 103 -9.70 4.75 -14.50
C PRO A 103 -9.94 5.30 -13.09
N ILE A 104 -9.85 4.45 -12.07
CA ILE A 104 -10.09 4.90 -10.68
C ILE A 104 -9.13 6.03 -10.26
N ALA A 105 -7.87 5.99 -10.70
CA ALA A 105 -6.91 7.06 -10.45
C ALA A 105 -7.36 8.42 -11.00
N GLU A 106 -8.01 8.43 -12.17
CA GLU A 106 -8.58 9.65 -12.76
C GLU A 106 -9.79 10.16 -11.97
N ALA A 107 -10.66 9.23 -11.53
CA ALA A 107 -11.80 9.55 -10.69
C ALA A 107 -11.35 10.17 -9.35
N LEU A 108 -10.38 9.56 -8.67
CA LEU A 108 -9.81 10.05 -7.42
C LEU A 108 -9.14 11.41 -7.60
N ARG A 109 -8.38 11.60 -8.68
CA ARG A 109 -7.78 12.89 -9.01
C ARG A 109 -8.84 13.98 -9.19
N LYS A 110 -9.93 13.68 -9.90
CA LYS A 110 -11.05 14.62 -10.06
C LYS A 110 -11.69 14.96 -8.71
N VAL A 111 -12.00 13.96 -7.89
CA VAL A 111 -12.52 14.16 -6.53
C VAL A 111 -11.64 15.15 -5.77
N MET A 112 -10.35 14.87 -5.67
CA MET A 112 -9.43 15.68 -4.86
C MET A 112 -9.22 17.10 -5.43
N GLN A 113 -9.31 17.28 -6.73
CA GLN A 113 -9.14 18.58 -7.37
C GLN A 113 -10.41 19.44 -7.39
N THR A 114 -11.61 18.87 -7.15
CA THR A 114 -12.86 19.64 -7.40
C THR A 114 -13.91 19.53 -6.29
N MET A 115 -13.76 18.62 -5.31
CA MET A 115 -14.76 18.40 -4.28
C MET A 115 -14.27 18.85 -2.90
N THR A 116 -15.21 19.24 -2.04
CA THR A 116 -14.92 19.84 -0.73
C THR A 116 -15.39 19.02 0.46
N ASN A 117 -16.31 18.08 0.22
CA ASN A 117 -16.97 17.29 1.26
C ASN A 117 -17.33 15.89 0.74
N VAL A 118 -17.67 14.99 1.66
CA VAL A 118 -17.96 13.59 1.33
C VAL A 118 -19.31 13.39 0.63
N GLU A 119 -20.26 14.31 0.76
CA GLU A 119 -21.54 14.27 0.04
C GLU A 119 -21.33 14.45 -1.47
N GLU A 120 -20.47 15.41 -1.87
CA GLU A 120 -20.08 15.62 -3.27
C GLU A 120 -19.35 14.40 -3.82
N VAL A 121 -18.46 13.79 -3.01
CA VAL A 121 -17.74 12.56 -3.37
C VAL A 121 -18.70 11.42 -3.61
N LYS A 122 -19.63 11.19 -2.67
CA LYS A 122 -20.67 10.14 -2.80
C LYS A 122 -21.46 10.29 -4.08
N ALA A 123 -22.03 11.48 -4.30
CA ALA A 123 -22.85 11.76 -5.48
C ALA A 123 -22.07 11.50 -6.79
N TYR A 124 -20.78 11.81 -6.83
CA TYR A 124 -19.95 11.55 -8.00
C TYR A 124 -19.63 10.06 -8.15
N LEU A 125 -19.20 9.37 -7.10
CA LEU A 125 -18.82 7.94 -7.17
C LEU A 125 -20.01 7.04 -7.53
N GLU A 126 -21.22 7.41 -7.16
CA GLU A 126 -22.44 6.71 -7.57
C GLU A 126 -22.65 6.71 -9.10
N THR A 127 -22.06 7.66 -9.83
CA THR A 127 -22.10 7.72 -11.29
C THR A 127 -20.98 6.93 -11.99
N ILE A 128 -19.96 6.48 -11.23
CA ILE A 128 -18.77 5.82 -11.74
C ILE A 128 -18.88 4.30 -11.66
N ASN A 129 -18.35 3.61 -12.67
CA ASN A 129 -18.16 2.17 -12.63
C ASN A 129 -16.97 1.82 -11.73
N LEU A 130 -17.27 1.31 -10.54
CA LEU A 130 -16.26 0.94 -9.53
C LEU A 130 -15.81 -0.53 -9.64
N GLY A 131 -16.09 -1.21 -10.75
CA GLY A 131 -15.82 -2.64 -10.97
C GLY A 131 -14.34 -3.08 -10.80
N THR A 132 -13.41 -2.15 -10.69
CA THR A 132 -11.98 -2.43 -10.41
C THR A 132 -11.66 -2.48 -8.90
N LEU A 133 -12.59 -2.07 -8.01
CA LEU A 133 -12.38 -2.02 -6.56
C LEU A 133 -12.73 -3.33 -5.84
N THR A 134 -12.61 -4.47 -6.51
CA THR A 134 -13.00 -5.79 -5.95
C THR A 134 -12.10 -6.30 -4.83
N LYS A 135 -10.94 -5.66 -4.62
CA LYS A 135 -9.98 -5.94 -3.54
C LYS A 135 -9.48 -4.66 -2.87
N SER A 136 -10.34 -3.66 -2.82
CA SER A 136 -9.97 -2.36 -2.27
C SER A 136 -11.16 -1.70 -1.61
N MET A 137 -10.88 -0.96 -0.56
CA MET A 137 -11.81 -0.05 0.09
C MET A 137 -11.25 1.36 0.00
N LEU A 138 -12.09 2.35 -0.26
CA LEU A 138 -11.71 3.77 -0.20
C LEU A 138 -12.40 4.41 0.99
N VAL A 139 -11.66 5.22 1.73
CA VAL A 139 -12.18 6.01 2.85
C VAL A 139 -11.93 7.48 2.56
N PHE A 140 -12.97 8.29 2.69
CA PHE A 140 -12.88 9.74 2.61
C PHE A 140 -13.32 10.35 3.93
N VAL A 141 -12.68 11.44 4.32
CA VAL A 141 -13.04 12.23 5.50
C VAL A 141 -12.93 13.71 5.15
N ASP A 142 -13.93 14.50 5.51
CA ASP A 142 -13.87 15.94 5.36
C ASP A 142 -13.66 16.68 6.70
N LYS A 143 -13.45 17.97 6.64
CA LYS A 143 -13.18 18.80 7.83
C LYS A 143 -14.34 18.91 8.84
N SER A 144 -15.57 18.53 8.43
CA SER A 144 -16.70 18.46 9.38
C SER A 144 -16.60 17.23 10.28
N GLY A 145 -15.85 16.22 9.84
CA GLY A 145 -15.71 14.91 10.46
C GLY A 145 -16.67 13.87 9.92
N THR A 146 -17.43 14.21 8.88
CA THR A 146 -18.18 13.21 8.12
C THR A 146 -17.20 12.36 7.33
N TYR A 147 -17.47 11.05 7.27
CA TYR A 147 -16.67 10.11 6.51
C TYR A 147 -17.52 9.33 5.51
N LEU A 148 -16.87 8.79 4.49
CA LEU A 148 -17.44 7.92 3.47
C LEU A 148 -16.55 6.69 3.33
N ILE A 149 -17.17 5.49 3.32
CA ILE A 149 -16.53 4.21 2.99
C ILE A 149 -17.12 3.72 1.69
N VAL A 150 -16.26 3.31 0.76
CA VAL A 150 -16.65 2.74 -0.54
C VAL A 150 -16.03 1.36 -0.66
N GLU A 151 -16.85 0.32 -0.71
CA GLU A 151 -16.43 -1.07 -0.82
C GLU A 151 -17.48 -1.91 -1.54
N GLY A 152 -17.07 -2.73 -2.50
CA GLY A 152 -18.02 -3.52 -3.29
C GLY A 152 -19.09 -2.63 -3.96
N ASP A 153 -20.35 -2.98 -3.78
CA ASP A 153 -21.51 -2.20 -4.25
C ASP A 153 -21.99 -1.17 -3.21
N GLU A 154 -21.37 -1.12 -2.03
CA GLU A 154 -21.83 -0.33 -0.89
C GLU A 154 -21.06 0.99 -0.74
N ILE A 155 -21.79 2.03 -0.37
CA ILE A 155 -21.24 3.35 -0.04
C ILE A 155 -21.87 3.80 1.28
N PHE A 156 -21.08 3.77 2.36
CA PHE A 156 -21.53 4.14 3.71
C PHE A 156 -21.08 5.54 4.07
N MET A 157 -21.92 6.29 4.75
CA MET A 157 -21.57 7.58 5.37
C MET A 157 -21.81 7.51 6.87
N GLY A 158 -20.99 8.23 7.63
CA GLY A 158 -21.15 8.40 9.07
C GLY A 158 -20.49 9.67 9.58
N ASP A 159 -20.84 10.07 10.80
CA ASP A 159 -20.37 11.30 11.44
C ASP A 159 -19.98 11.08 12.92
N GLU A 160 -19.89 9.81 13.37
CA GLU A 160 -19.54 9.49 14.73
C GLU A 160 -18.26 10.24 15.16
N PRO A 161 -18.16 10.69 16.44
CA PRO A 161 -17.02 11.48 16.92
C PRO A 161 -15.67 10.82 16.69
N GLU A 162 -15.65 9.47 16.65
CA GLU A 162 -14.46 8.70 16.36
C GLU A 162 -14.79 7.48 15.49
N LYS A 163 -13.87 7.11 14.59
CA LYS A 163 -13.98 5.94 13.74
C LYS A 163 -12.60 5.41 13.42
N THR A 164 -12.46 4.09 13.43
CA THR A 164 -11.24 3.38 13.02
C THR A 164 -11.47 2.64 11.73
N PHE A 165 -10.45 2.56 10.88
CA PHE A 165 -10.48 1.85 9.60
C PHE A 165 -9.22 0.99 9.47
N SER A 166 -9.33 -0.15 8.78
CA SER A 166 -8.20 -1.01 8.43
C SER A 166 -8.60 -1.93 7.27
N ASN A 167 -7.73 -2.87 6.92
CA ASN A 167 -7.91 -3.76 5.78
C ASN A 167 -8.91 -4.89 6.08
N PHE A 168 -10.18 -4.52 6.15
CA PHE A 168 -11.33 -5.42 6.20
C PHE A 168 -12.57 -4.72 5.66
N TYR A 169 -13.48 -5.47 5.03
CA TYR A 169 -14.74 -4.90 4.55
C TYR A 169 -15.76 -4.76 5.68
N TYR A 170 -16.27 -3.55 5.88
CA TYR A 170 -17.29 -3.26 6.89
C TYR A 170 -18.59 -4.01 6.62
N SER A 171 -19.00 -4.17 5.35
CA SER A 171 -20.20 -4.95 4.94
C SER A 171 -20.09 -6.43 5.26
N GLN A 172 -18.85 -6.96 5.41
CA GLN A 172 -18.58 -8.36 5.72
C GLN A 172 -18.18 -8.59 7.18
N THR A 173 -18.14 -7.52 7.98
CA THR A 173 -17.65 -7.56 9.36
C THR A 173 -18.82 -7.36 10.33
N GLU A 174 -19.18 -8.41 11.07
CA GLU A 174 -20.28 -8.37 12.06
C GLU A 174 -19.97 -7.38 13.20
N SER A 175 -18.73 -7.34 13.65
CA SER A 175 -18.23 -6.43 14.69
C SER A 175 -16.74 -6.19 14.54
N VAL A 176 -16.31 -4.95 14.67
CA VAL A 176 -14.88 -4.58 14.65
C VAL A 176 -14.08 -5.19 15.81
N ASP A 177 -14.76 -5.62 16.90
CA ASP A 177 -14.13 -6.33 18.00
C ASP A 177 -13.70 -7.77 17.64
N LYS A 178 -14.26 -8.31 16.53
CA LYS A 178 -13.93 -9.65 16.01
C LYS A 178 -12.85 -9.62 14.92
N VAL A 179 -12.37 -8.43 14.54
CA VAL A 179 -11.30 -8.29 13.55
C VAL A 179 -9.99 -8.84 14.12
N ASN A 180 -9.45 -9.88 13.48
CA ASN A 180 -8.24 -10.57 13.92
C ASN A 180 -6.97 -9.91 13.35
N LEU A 181 -6.70 -8.67 13.77
CA LEU A 181 -5.51 -7.88 13.43
C LEU A 181 -4.98 -7.28 14.73
N ASP A 182 -3.91 -7.85 15.28
CA ASP A 182 -3.40 -7.50 16.62
C ASP A 182 -3.10 -6.02 16.77
N TYR A 183 -2.41 -5.41 15.80
CA TYR A 183 -2.09 -3.97 15.82
C TYR A 183 -3.37 -3.11 15.80
N TYR A 184 -4.41 -3.54 15.08
CA TYR A 184 -5.70 -2.84 15.04
C TYR A 184 -6.40 -2.92 16.41
N GLN A 185 -6.41 -4.10 17.05
CA GLN A 185 -6.99 -4.26 18.38
C GLN A 185 -6.19 -3.52 19.46
N ASN A 186 -4.85 -3.48 19.38
CA ASN A 186 -4.01 -2.69 20.29
C ASN A 186 -4.36 -1.18 20.23
N GLY A 187 -4.55 -0.65 19.02
CA GLY A 187 -5.00 0.73 18.85
C GLY A 187 -6.40 0.97 19.41
N ARG A 188 -7.33 0.04 19.20
CA ARG A 188 -8.69 0.11 19.77
C ARG A 188 -8.69 0.05 21.29
N GLU A 189 -7.87 -0.80 21.91
CA GLU A 189 -7.71 -0.84 23.36
C GLU A 189 -7.26 0.51 23.92
N PHE A 190 -6.28 1.14 23.28
CA PHE A 190 -5.82 2.47 23.65
C PHE A 190 -6.96 3.50 23.60
N ILE A 191 -7.69 3.62 22.50
CA ILE A 191 -8.76 4.62 22.38
C ILE A 191 -9.92 4.35 23.33
N ASN A 192 -10.26 3.09 23.60
CA ASN A 192 -11.31 2.71 24.54
C ASN A 192 -10.92 2.98 26.02
N SER A 193 -9.62 2.96 26.35
CA SER A 193 -9.10 3.17 27.69
C SER A 193 -8.75 4.64 27.99
N THR A 194 -8.76 5.51 26.99
CA THR A 194 -8.34 6.91 27.12
C THR A 194 -9.50 7.89 26.86
N LYS A 195 -9.33 9.13 27.34
CA LYS A 195 -10.32 10.18 27.05
C LYS A 195 -10.06 10.81 25.70
N LEU A 196 -11.03 10.75 24.80
CA LEU A 196 -11.01 11.33 23.47
C LEU A 196 -10.54 12.79 23.45
N GLN A 197 -9.49 13.08 22.67
CA GLN A 197 -8.94 14.41 22.42
C GLN A 197 -8.69 14.62 20.92
N SER A 198 -9.23 15.72 20.36
CA SER A 198 -8.97 16.09 18.96
C SER A 198 -7.67 16.91 18.84
N THR A 199 -6.54 16.28 19.12
CA THR A 199 -5.19 16.87 19.03
C THR A 199 -4.27 16.01 18.19
N LEU A 200 -3.26 16.63 17.56
CA LEU A 200 -2.24 15.89 16.81
C LEU A 200 -1.45 14.94 17.72
N ASP A 201 -1.18 15.33 18.96
CA ASP A 201 -0.44 14.51 19.92
C ASP A 201 -1.23 13.24 20.29
N TYR A 202 -2.50 13.39 20.68
CA TYR A 202 -3.35 12.24 21.02
C TYR A 202 -3.54 11.28 19.83
N CYS A 203 -3.78 11.84 18.64
CA CYS A 203 -3.92 11.01 17.45
C CYS A 203 -2.60 10.31 17.10
N GLY A 204 -1.44 10.97 17.24
CA GLY A 204 -0.12 10.38 17.06
C GLY A 204 0.14 9.25 18.05
N GLU A 205 -0.22 9.42 19.32
CA GLU A 205 -0.11 8.36 20.32
C GLU A 205 -1.02 7.18 19.98
N ALA A 206 -2.27 7.40 19.59
CA ALA A 206 -3.18 6.36 19.13
C ALA A 206 -2.59 5.62 17.92
N MET A 207 -2.11 6.33 16.88
CA MET A 207 -1.53 5.72 15.69
C MET A 207 -0.27 4.92 15.99
N SER A 208 0.49 5.26 17.04
CA SER A 208 1.62 4.44 17.50
C SER A 208 1.19 3.06 18.00
N LYS A 209 -0.05 2.91 18.48
CA LYS A 209 -0.62 1.63 18.92
C LYS A 209 -1.25 0.86 17.77
N PHE A 210 -1.77 1.57 16.75
CA PHE A 210 -2.23 0.99 15.51
C PHE A 210 -1.08 0.62 14.56
N ALA A 211 0.15 1.04 14.82
CA ALA A 211 1.27 0.77 13.94
C ALA A 211 1.62 -0.72 13.92
N GLN A 212 1.74 -1.26 12.71
CA GLN A 212 2.21 -2.63 12.52
C GLN A 212 3.69 -2.72 12.92
N PRO A 213 4.06 -3.56 13.89
CA PRO A 213 5.46 -3.75 14.24
C PRO A 213 6.21 -4.32 13.03
N LYS A 214 7.53 -4.10 12.98
CA LYS A 214 8.36 -4.73 11.97
C LYS A 214 8.21 -6.24 12.09
N THR A 215 7.55 -6.81 11.10
CA THR A 215 7.51 -8.26 10.87
C THR A 215 8.60 -8.66 9.89
N LYS A 216 8.72 -9.94 9.56
CA LYS A 216 9.65 -10.41 8.51
C LYS A 216 9.34 -9.82 7.14
N LEU A 217 8.10 -9.43 6.85
CA LEU A 217 7.65 -9.09 5.52
C LEU A 217 7.05 -7.69 5.39
N SER A 218 6.67 -7.03 6.47
CA SER A 218 6.07 -5.71 6.42
C SER A 218 6.30 -4.92 7.70
N ALA A 219 6.11 -3.61 7.62
CA ALA A 219 6.09 -2.71 8.76
C ALA A 219 5.35 -1.44 8.37
N THR A 220 4.94 -0.66 9.36
CA THR A 220 4.50 0.71 9.11
C THR A 220 5.68 1.53 8.60
N GLN A 221 5.64 1.91 7.32
CA GLN A 221 6.73 2.63 6.65
C GLN A 221 6.71 4.10 6.99
N TYR A 222 5.54 4.68 7.10
CA TYR A 222 5.34 6.03 7.60
C TYR A 222 3.93 6.17 8.19
N SER A 223 3.76 7.19 9.03
CA SER A 223 2.46 7.58 9.57
C SER A 223 2.24 9.06 9.33
N THR A 224 1.01 9.43 9.03
CA THR A 224 0.60 10.82 8.83
C THR A 224 -0.56 11.17 9.74
N ILE A 225 -0.48 12.32 10.38
CA ILE A 225 -1.55 12.86 11.23
C ILE A 225 -1.98 14.21 10.68
N TYR A 226 -3.23 14.33 10.29
CA TYR A 226 -3.80 15.50 9.62
C TYR A 226 -4.71 16.29 10.56
N ASP A 227 -4.49 17.58 10.69
CA ASP A 227 -5.49 18.54 11.16
C ASP A 227 -6.22 19.10 9.93
N LEU A 228 -7.39 18.55 9.61
CA LEU A 228 -8.12 18.89 8.40
C LEU A 228 -8.61 20.34 8.37
N ASN A 229 -8.83 20.95 9.54
CA ASN A 229 -9.30 22.33 9.65
C ASN A 229 -8.16 23.33 9.48
N LYS A 230 -6.95 23.01 9.99
CA LYS A 230 -5.77 23.87 9.91
C LYS A 230 -4.85 23.56 8.73
N LEU A 231 -5.04 22.42 8.08
CA LEU A 231 -4.20 21.90 7.01
C LEU A 231 -2.73 21.73 7.43
N LYS A 232 -2.56 21.22 8.66
CA LYS A 232 -1.28 20.85 9.24
C LYS A 232 -1.16 19.33 9.25
N ILE A 233 0.01 18.85 8.87
CA ILE A 233 0.27 17.42 8.73
C ILE A 233 1.54 17.10 9.49
N ARG A 234 1.50 16.12 10.41
CA ARG A 234 2.69 15.51 10.98
C ARG A 234 3.00 14.22 10.25
N VAL A 235 4.27 13.99 9.99
CA VAL A 235 4.77 12.78 9.36
C VAL A 235 5.76 12.12 10.30
N TYR A 236 5.57 10.84 10.56
CA TYR A 236 6.49 9.98 11.30
C TYR A 236 7.07 8.95 10.33
N LEU A 237 8.30 8.50 10.56
CA LEU A 237 8.98 7.56 9.67
C LEU A 237 9.28 6.24 10.38
N PHE A 238 8.84 5.13 9.81
CA PHE A 238 9.20 3.77 10.20
C PHE A 238 8.99 3.44 11.68
N ASN A 239 7.77 3.56 12.19
CA ASN A 239 7.43 3.29 13.60
C ASN A 239 8.18 4.13 14.64
N ASP A 240 8.93 5.16 14.22
CA ASP A 240 9.57 6.09 15.15
C ASP A 240 8.68 7.28 15.44
N PHE A 241 7.78 7.13 16.42
CA PHE A 241 6.88 8.19 16.86
C PHE A 241 7.55 9.21 17.82
N SER A 242 8.85 9.06 18.08
CA SER A 242 9.61 10.03 18.87
C SER A 242 10.01 11.29 18.10
N GLN A 243 10.03 11.20 16.76
CA GLN A 243 10.43 12.27 15.84
C GLN A 243 9.38 12.43 14.74
N PHE A 244 9.06 13.67 14.41
CA PHE A 244 8.14 13.99 13.32
C PHE A 244 8.59 15.21 12.54
N ILE A 245 8.10 15.31 11.31
CA ILE A 245 8.18 16.50 10.46
C ILE A 245 6.79 17.13 10.38
N GLU A 246 6.68 18.45 10.50
CA GLU A 246 5.43 19.16 10.28
C GLU A 246 5.40 19.81 8.89
N ILE A 247 4.34 19.53 8.15
CA ILE A 247 4.03 20.12 6.84
C ILE A 247 2.86 21.10 7.00
N ASP A 248 3.01 22.31 6.50
CA ASP A 248 1.94 23.27 6.30
C ASP A 248 1.48 23.17 4.86
N LEU A 249 0.36 22.48 4.59
CA LEU A 249 -0.12 22.23 3.24
C LEU A 249 -0.28 23.51 2.42
N LYS A 250 -0.79 24.59 3.03
CA LYS A 250 -0.96 25.88 2.34
C LYS A 250 0.37 26.50 1.89
N LYS A 251 1.43 26.28 2.67
CA LYS A 251 2.77 26.77 2.31
C LYS A 251 3.39 25.89 1.23
N GLU A 252 3.22 24.57 1.34
CA GLU A 252 3.76 23.64 0.33
C GLU A 252 3.12 23.89 -1.05
N LEU A 253 1.80 24.01 -1.11
CA LEU A 253 1.09 24.27 -2.38
C LEU A 253 1.50 25.58 -3.05
N LYS A 254 1.97 26.58 -2.29
CA LYS A 254 2.50 27.84 -2.87
C LYS A 254 3.86 27.70 -3.55
N LYS A 255 4.59 26.61 -3.31
CA LYS A 255 5.89 26.35 -3.95
C LYS A 255 5.76 25.91 -5.42
N GLY A 256 4.55 25.68 -5.91
CA GLY A 256 4.32 25.07 -7.22
C GLY A 256 4.30 23.54 -7.15
N ASN A 257 4.18 22.92 -8.32
CA ASN A 257 4.20 21.46 -8.40
C ASN A 257 5.59 20.92 -8.08
N HIS A 258 5.68 20.02 -7.12
CA HIS A 258 6.94 19.39 -6.72
C HIS A 258 6.72 18.04 -6.06
N LYS A 259 7.81 17.29 -5.87
CA LYS A 259 7.82 15.99 -5.21
C LYS A 259 8.92 15.94 -4.16
N THR A 260 8.73 15.11 -3.15
CA THR A 260 9.75 14.81 -2.15
C THR A 260 9.62 13.38 -1.68
N MET A 261 10.74 12.68 -1.54
CA MET A 261 10.77 11.38 -0.87
C MET A 261 10.51 11.58 0.61
N ILE A 262 9.62 10.78 1.19
CA ILE A 262 9.29 10.88 2.61
C ILE A 262 10.54 10.67 3.49
N PRO A 263 11.40 9.67 3.24
CA PRO A 263 12.63 9.50 4.02
C PRO A 263 13.56 10.71 3.98
N ASP A 264 13.63 11.43 2.87
CA ASP A 264 14.52 12.58 2.71
C ASP A 264 14.14 13.80 3.57
N LEU A 265 12.93 13.79 4.14
CA LEU A 265 12.48 14.79 5.10
C LEU A 265 13.12 14.62 6.48
N PHE A 266 13.71 13.45 6.77
CA PHE A 266 14.22 13.08 8.08
C PHE A 266 15.74 13.11 8.17
N HIS A 267 16.24 13.25 9.40
CA HIS A 267 17.68 13.22 9.63
C HIS A 267 18.28 11.86 9.23
N LYS A 268 19.45 11.88 8.58
CA LYS A 268 20.11 10.69 8.04
C LYS A 268 20.48 9.63 9.09
N GLU A 269 20.61 10.03 10.35
CA GLU A 269 20.85 9.13 11.47
C GLU A 269 19.59 8.53 12.08
N SER A 270 18.39 8.95 11.64
CA SER A 270 17.13 8.37 12.12
C SER A 270 17.01 6.89 11.75
N ILE A 271 16.28 6.14 12.56
CA ILE A 271 16.04 4.69 12.35
C ILE A 271 15.37 4.47 10.98
N GLY A 272 14.38 5.28 10.65
CA GLY A 272 13.66 5.17 9.39
C GLY A 272 14.51 5.48 8.16
N TYR A 273 15.39 6.50 8.24
CA TYR A 273 16.30 6.81 7.13
C TYR A 273 17.35 5.70 6.91
N LYS A 274 17.87 5.11 8.00
CA LYS A 274 18.79 3.96 7.90
C LYS A 274 18.10 2.74 7.29
N HIS A 275 16.85 2.50 7.63
CA HIS A 275 16.04 1.44 6.99
C HIS A 275 15.88 1.70 5.49
N TYR A 276 15.53 2.93 5.10
CA TYR A 276 15.46 3.34 3.70
C TYR A 276 16.78 3.15 2.94
N LEU A 277 17.91 3.54 3.52
CA LEU A 277 19.22 3.35 2.89
C LEU A 277 19.55 1.88 2.67
N LYS A 278 19.21 1.02 3.61
CA LYS A 278 19.43 -0.42 3.53
C LYS A 278 18.63 -1.05 2.39
N TYR A 279 17.36 -0.70 2.28
CA TYR A 279 16.52 -1.11 1.18
C TYR A 279 17.07 -0.66 -0.19
N ASN A 280 17.64 0.54 -0.26
CA ASN A 280 18.17 1.12 -1.48
C ASN A 280 19.67 0.84 -1.72
N ASN A 281 20.27 -0.08 -0.98
CA ASN A 281 21.69 -0.41 -1.15
C ASN A 281 21.96 -1.05 -2.50
N LYS A 282 22.50 -0.27 -3.43
CA LYS A 282 22.76 -0.70 -4.81
C LYS A 282 23.77 -1.85 -4.95
N TYR A 283 24.60 -2.10 -3.93
CA TYR A 283 25.60 -3.17 -3.96
C TYR A 283 25.05 -4.50 -3.44
N HIS A 284 24.05 -4.44 -2.56
CA HIS A 284 23.41 -5.60 -1.95
C HIS A 284 21.90 -5.48 -2.00
N PRO A 285 21.28 -5.55 -3.20
CA PRO A 285 19.83 -5.38 -3.33
C PRO A 285 19.03 -6.49 -2.65
N THR A 286 19.66 -7.65 -2.36
CA THR A 286 19.05 -8.79 -1.65
C THR A 286 19.18 -8.69 -0.13
N LEU A 287 20.08 -7.85 0.39
CA LEU A 287 20.35 -7.75 1.82
C LEU A 287 19.10 -7.47 2.64
N PHE A 288 18.22 -6.62 2.13
CA PHE A 288 16.94 -6.32 2.77
C PHE A 288 16.07 -7.56 2.89
N ILE A 289 15.98 -8.36 1.81
CA ILE A 289 15.18 -9.59 1.76
C ILE A 289 15.79 -10.66 2.66
N GLU A 290 17.13 -10.82 2.63
CA GLU A 290 17.86 -11.75 3.49
C GLU A 290 17.63 -11.45 4.97
N GLU A 291 17.60 -10.18 5.35
CA GLU A 291 17.29 -9.78 6.73
C GLU A 291 15.81 -9.95 7.09
N LEU A 292 14.89 -9.80 6.13
CA LEU A 292 13.48 -10.11 6.35
C LEU A 292 13.29 -11.60 6.68
N ILE A 293 13.95 -12.48 5.94
CA ILE A 293 13.89 -13.93 6.12
C ILE A 293 14.67 -14.35 7.39
N GLY A 294 15.79 -13.67 7.68
CA GLY A 294 16.66 -14.01 8.81
C GLY A 294 17.28 -15.40 8.65
N ASN A 295 17.53 -16.11 9.78
CA ASN A 295 18.11 -17.45 9.81
C ASN A 295 17.06 -18.57 9.74
N GLU A 296 15.80 -18.26 9.43
CA GLU A 296 14.74 -19.26 9.42
C GLU A 296 14.80 -20.10 8.14
N LYS A 297 14.60 -21.40 8.31
CA LYS A 297 14.40 -22.35 7.20
C LYS A 297 12.91 -22.31 6.83
N ILE A 298 12.57 -21.51 5.85
CA ILE A 298 11.21 -21.40 5.32
C ILE A 298 11.14 -22.28 4.06
N SER A 299 10.17 -23.17 4.00
CA SER A 299 9.94 -24.03 2.83
C SER A 299 9.32 -23.22 1.67
N GLU A 300 9.42 -23.72 0.43
CA GLU A 300 8.75 -23.11 -0.73
C GLU A 300 7.22 -23.06 -0.55
N GLU A 301 6.63 -24.06 0.13
CA GLU A 301 5.19 -24.08 0.41
C GLU A 301 4.80 -22.94 1.36
N GLU A 302 5.59 -22.68 2.40
CA GLU A 302 5.38 -21.55 3.31
C GLU A 302 5.55 -20.21 2.58
N PHE A 303 6.57 -20.06 1.73
CA PHE A 303 6.71 -18.86 0.88
C PHE A 303 5.51 -18.65 -0.04
N ASN A 304 4.99 -19.72 -0.66
CA ASN A 304 3.80 -19.65 -1.51
C ASN A 304 2.56 -19.24 -0.71
N ALA A 305 2.36 -19.83 0.47
CA ALA A 305 1.25 -19.48 1.37
C ALA A 305 1.30 -18.01 1.81
N MET A 306 2.51 -17.46 1.96
CA MET A 306 2.74 -16.05 2.27
C MET A 306 2.60 -15.11 1.06
N GLY A 307 2.39 -15.62 -0.15
CA GLY A 307 2.39 -14.80 -1.37
C GLY A 307 3.75 -14.16 -1.69
N PHE A 308 4.85 -14.76 -1.19
CA PHE A 308 6.18 -14.17 -1.23
C PHE A 308 6.71 -13.93 -2.65
N ALA A 309 6.28 -14.76 -3.63
CA ALA A 309 6.62 -14.54 -5.03
C ALA A 309 6.10 -13.17 -5.54
N ASN A 310 4.89 -12.77 -5.15
CA ASN A 310 4.32 -11.48 -5.54
C ASN A 310 5.07 -10.31 -4.87
N ILE A 311 5.50 -10.52 -3.63
CA ILE A 311 6.31 -9.56 -2.88
C ILE A 311 7.64 -9.32 -3.57
N LEU A 312 8.38 -10.39 -3.90
CA LEU A 312 9.64 -10.31 -4.62
C LEU A 312 9.47 -9.72 -6.01
N SER A 313 8.37 -10.06 -6.71
CA SER A 313 8.02 -9.45 -7.99
C SER A 313 7.82 -7.94 -7.84
N SER A 314 7.08 -7.48 -6.85
CA SER A 314 6.84 -6.05 -6.61
C SER A 314 8.16 -5.31 -6.35
N ILE A 315 8.99 -5.81 -5.44
CA ILE A 315 10.29 -5.21 -5.12
C ILE A 315 11.19 -5.18 -6.36
N GLY A 316 11.32 -6.30 -7.07
CA GLY A 316 12.15 -6.41 -8.25
C GLY A 316 11.69 -5.49 -9.39
N HIS A 317 10.39 -5.35 -9.62
CA HIS A 317 9.84 -4.43 -10.62
C HIS A 317 10.03 -2.96 -10.23
N GLU A 318 9.92 -2.60 -8.95
CA GLU A 318 10.30 -1.26 -8.47
C GLU A 318 11.78 -0.94 -8.82
N TRP A 319 12.69 -1.91 -8.62
CA TRP A 319 14.09 -1.73 -9.00
C TRP A 319 14.26 -1.62 -10.52
N LEU A 320 13.50 -2.39 -11.29
CA LEU A 320 13.59 -2.43 -12.75
C LEU A 320 13.06 -1.16 -13.41
N PHE A 321 11.86 -0.73 -13.02
CA PHE A 321 11.13 0.33 -13.72
C PHE A 321 11.27 1.70 -13.06
N ASP A 322 11.17 1.77 -11.73
CA ASP A 322 11.19 3.05 -11.02
C ASP A 322 12.61 3.54 -10.79
N LYS A 323 13.50 2.66 -10.31
CA LYS A 323 14.92 2.97 -10.11
C LYS A 323 15.76 2.82 -11.38
N LYS A 324 15.22 2.20 -12.43
CA LYS A 324 15.93 1.90 -13.68
C LYS A 324 17.23 1.15 -13.45
N ASN A 325 17.23 0.21 -12.50
CA ASN A 325 18.36 -0.59 -12.11
C ASN A 325 18.11 -2.08 -12.42
N ALA A 326 18.31 -2.46 -13.69
CA ALA A 326 18.08 -3.83 -14.16
C ALA A 326 19.02 -4.84 -13.46
N GLU A 327 20.26 -4.48 -13.17
CA GLU A 327 21.19 -5.38 -12.46
C GLU A 327 20.73 -5.70 -11.03
N GLY A 328 20.21 -4.70 -10.32
CA GLY A 328 19.63 -4.89 -9.00
C GLY A 328 18.38 -5.77 -9.04
N ALA A 329 17.50 -5.53 -10.00
CA ALA A 329 16.31 -6.35 -10.23
C ALA A 329 16.67 -7.81 -10.55
N ILE A 330 17.66 -8.04 -11.41
CA ILE A 330 18.18 -9.39 -11.72
C ILE A 330 18.62 -10.11 -10.45
N LYS A 331 19.39 -9.46 -9.56
CA LYS A 331 19.83 -10.08 -8.30
C LYS A 331 18.66 -10.45 -7.39
N ILE A 332 17.64 -9.56 -7.30
CA ILE A 332 16.42 -9.82 -6.51
C ILE A 332 15.67 -11.03 -7.07
N PHE A 333 15.44 -11.07 -8.37
CA PHE A 333 14.72 -12.18 -8.99
C PHE A 333 15.51 -13.48 -8.99
N GLN A 334 16.84 -13.44 -9.18
CA GLN A 334 17.71 -14.61 -9.03
C GLN A 334 17.61 -15.19 -7.61
N TYR A 335 17.67 -14.32 -6.60
CA TYR A 335 17.49 -14.75 -5.21
C TYR A 335 16.10 -15.37 -5.00
N GLY A 336 15.06 -14.74 -5.55
CA GLY A 336 13.70 -15.26 -5.51
C GLY A 336 13.57 -16.67 -6.15
N THR A 337 14.20 -16.90 -7.30
CA THR A 337 14.17 -18.21 -7.95
C THR A 337 14.97 -19.28 -7.21
N THR A 338 15.92 -18.91 -6.36
CA THR A 338 16.60 -19.85 -5.43
C THR A 338 15.70 -20.26 -4.27
N LEU A 339 14.90 -19.34 -3.75
CA LEU A 339 13.95 -19.60 -2.67
C LEU A 339 12.71 -20.37 -3.15
N MET A 340 12.28 -20.10 -4.39
CA MET A 340 11.04 -20.60 -4.98
C MET A 340 11.29 -21.15 -6.39
N PRO A 341 11.97 -22.28 -6.54
CA PRO A 341 12.41 -22.81 -7.84
C PRO A 341 11.27 -23.30 -8.74
N ASN A 342 10.04 -23.39 -8.23
CA ASN A 342 8.84 -23.75 -8.99
C ASN A 342 7.94 -22.55 -9.33
N SER A 343 8.35 -21.32 -9.02
CA SER A 343 7.58 -20.11 -9.32
C SER A 343 7.77 -19.66 -10.79
N SER A 344 6.82 -19.98 -11.66
CA SER A 344 6.78 -19.50 -13.05
C SER A 344 6.85 -17.96 -13.13
N ASN A 345 6.16 -17.27 -12.22
CA ASN A 345 6.10 -15.80 -12.17
C ASN A 345 7.50 -15.18 -11.92
N LEU A 346 8.28 -15.73 -10.98
CA LEU A 346 9.63 -15.21 -10.70
C LEU A 346 10.59 -15.45 -11.86
N TYR A 347 10.49 -16.58 -12.58
CA TYR A 347 11.27 -16.81 -13.80
C TYR A 347 10.87 -15.87 -14.93
N ASP A 348 9.59 -15.55 -15.08
CA ASP A 348 9.10 -14.56 -16.05
C ASP A 348 9.67 -13.18 -15.77
N SER A 349 9.58 -12.73 -14.50
CA SER A 349 10.13 -11.45 -14.04
C SER A 349 11.66 -11.38 -14.19
N LEU A 350 12.38 -12.48 -13.91
CA LEU A 350 13.83 -12.57 -14.12
C LEU A 350 14.19 -12.46 -15.61
N ALA A 351 13.41 -13.09 -16.46
CA ALA A 351 13.59 -13.03 -17.90
C ALA A 351 13.36 -11.61 -18.44
N GLU A 352 12.33 -10.91 -17.92
CA GLU A 352 12.05 -9.52 -18.27
C GLU A 352 13.22 -8.60 -17.86
N ALA A 353 13.74 -8.77 -16.64
CA ALA A 353 14.89 -8.00 -16.17
C ALA A 353 16.14 -8.24 -17.04
N TYR A 354 16.40 -9.48 -17.45
CA TYR A 354 17.47 -9.78 -18.39
C TYR A 354 17.21 -9.20 -19.78
N PHE A 355 15.97 -9.20 -20.25
CA PHE A 355 15.61 -8.61 -21.54
C PHE A 355 15.85 -7.09 -21.56
N ILE A 356 15.44 -6.39 -20.51
CA ILE A 356 15.67 -4.95 -20.35
C ILE A 356 17.17 -4.64 -20.24
N ASN A 357 17.95 -5.53 -19.62
CA ASN A 357 19.41 -5.43 -19.53
C ASN A 357 20.13 -5.92 -20.81
N GLU A 358 19.41 -6.12 -21.93
CA GLU A 358 19.91 -6.58 -23.22
C GLU A 358 20.64 -7.95 -23.19
N ASN A 359 20.47 -8.71 -22.13
CA ASN A 359 21.03 -10.05 -21.99
C ASN A 359 20.02 -11.10 -22.52
N TRP A 360 19.85 -11.11 -23.81
CA TRP A 360 18.80 -11.90 -24.49
C TRP A 360 18.98 -13.42 -24.33
N ASN A 361 20.21 -13.91 -24.14
CA ASN A 361 20.46 -15.32 -23.88
C ASN A 361 19.84 -15.78 -22.55
N ASN A 362 20.13 -15.04 -21.47
CA ASN A 362 19.56 -15.34 -20.16
C ASN A 362 18.05 -15.05 -20.12
N ALA A 363 17.57 -14.04 -20.83
CA ALA A 363 16.14 -13.80 -20.98
C ALA A 363 15.44 -15.01 -21.59
N LEU A 364 15.96 -15.56 -22.71
CA LEU A 364 15.40 -16.72 -23.36
C LEU A 364 15.37 -17.97 -22.47
N ILE A 365 16.47 -18.23 -21.73
CA ILE A 365 16.54 -19.35 -20.78
C ILE A 365 15.44 -19.25 -19.72
N ASN A 366 15.27 -18.08 -19.12
CA ASN A 366 14.32 -17.89 -18.03
C ASN A 366 12.86 -17.84 -18.52
N TYR A 367 12.56 -17.24 -19.67
CA TYR A 367 11.22 -17.34 -20.27
C TYR A 367 10.87 -18.80 -20.63
N THR A 368 11.82 -19.57 -21.16
CA THR A 368 11.63 -21.01 -21.43
C THR A 368 11.35 -21.76 -20.11
N LYS A 369 12.06 -21.47 -19.04
CA LYS A 369 11.82 -22.09 -17.73
C LYS A 369 10.45 -21.70 -17.19
N SER A 370 10.06 -20.42 -17.29
CA SER A 370 8.73 -19.95 -16.90
C SER A 370 7.62 -20.70 -17.67
N LEU A 371 7.78 -20.83 -18.98
CA LEU A 371 6.82 -21.55 -19.83
C LEU A 371 6.75 -23.05 -19.50
N ALA A 372 7.87 -23.68 -19.15
CA ALA A 372 7.91 -25.08 -18.73
C ALA A 372 7.15 -25.29 -17.38
N LEU A 373 7.19 -24.31 -16.47
CA LEU A 373 6.47 -24.34 -15.20
C LEU A 373 4.98 -23.97 -15.37
N ASN A 374 4.66 -23.06 -16.28
CA ASN A 374 3.29 -22.66 -16.61
C ASN A 374 3.12 -22.59 -18.14
N PRO A 375 2.62 -23.65 -18.80
CA PRO A 375 2.41 -23.67 -20.24
C PRO A 375 1.43 -22.62 -20.77
N GLU A 376 0.62 -22.01 -19.91
CA GLU A 376 -0.34 -20.96 -20.27
C GLU A 376 0.25 -19.54 -20.17
N ASN A 377 1.55 -19.39 -19.87
CA ASN A 377 2.19 -18.08 -19.81
C ASN A 377 2.32 -17.47 -21.22
N ILE A 378 1.34 -16.63 -21.58
CA ILE A 378 1.27 -15.93 -22.87
C ILE A 378 2.44 -14.95 -23.02
N ASN A 379 2.83 -14.26 -21.93
CA ASN A 379 3.95 -13.32 -21.95
C ASN A 379 5.24 -14.02 -22.34
N ALA A 380 5.58 -15.14 -21.70
CA ALA A 380 6.77 -15.91 -22.03
C ALA A 380 6.77 -16.39 -23.47
N LYS A 381 5.63 -16.90 -24.00
CA LYS A 381 5.50 -17.30 -25.42
C LYS A 381 5.83 -16.13 -26.36
N THR A 382 5.24 -14.99 -26.13
CA THR A 382 5.42 -13.75 -26.92
C THR A 382 6.86 -13.30 -26.93
N MET A 383 7.46 -13.24 -25.72
CA MET A 383 8.82 -12.73 -25.54
C MET A 383 9.89 -13.66 -26.10
N ILE A 384 9.70 -15.01 -26.04
CA ILE A 384 10.57 -15.98 -26.69
C ILE A 384 10.60 -15.73 -28.20
N SER A 385 9.43 -15.56 -28.86
CA SER A 385 9.34 -15.26 -30.29
C SER A 385 10.07 -13.96 -30.64
N LYS A 386 9.81 -12.91 -29.87
CA LYS A 386 10.45 -11.58 -30.02
C LYS A 386 11.98 -11.66 -29.93
N ILE A 387 12.50 -12.40 -28.94
CA ILE A 387 13.95 -12.55 -28.76
C ILE A 387 14.58 -13.27 -29.92
N ASN A 388 13.94 -14.33 -30.43
CA ASN A 388 14.43 -15.06 -31.59
C ASN A 388 14.50 -14.19 -32.85
N GLU A 389 13.47 -13.37 -33.11
CA GLU A 389 13.48 -12.40 -34.21
C GLU A 389 14.59 -11.33 -34.07
N LEU A 390 14.92 -10.92 -32.85
CA LEU A 390 16.00 -9.95 -32.57
C LEU A 390 17.39 -10.56 -32.79
N LYS A 391 17.54 -11.89 -32.62
CA LYS A 391 18.81 -12.59 -32.82
C LYS A 391 19.08 -12.95 -34.28
N GLU A 392 18.06 -12.97 -35.13
CA GLU A 392 18.17 -13.24 -36.57
C GLU A 392 18.55 -11.97 -37.37
N LYS A 393 18.48 -10.79 -36.76
CA LYS A 393 18.89 -9.50 -37.35
C LYS A 393 20.31 -9.14 -37.00
#